data_9f0d4303b68024a6a58d742186a1c2e7
#
_entry.id   9f0d4303b68024a6a58d742186a1c2e7
#
_cell.length_a   1.000
_cell.length_b   1.000
_cell.length_c   1.000
_cell.angle_alpha   90.00
_cell.angle_beta   90.00
_cell.angle_gamma   90.00
#
_symmetry.space_group_name_H-M   'P 1'
#
loop_
_entity.id
_entity.type
_entity.pdbx_description
1 polymer ?
#
loop_
_entity_poly.entity_id
_entity_poly.type
_entity_poly.pdbx_seq_one_letter_code
_entity_poly.pdbx_strand_id
1 'polypeptide(L)'
;MRTINLIIVLCALTLILPSCKHLTELKKIVAVNYHYPPTTGVIDVYQTGQQLPENIIRIGSVVVGESGLTPVKDCTYEVCMRTIEDEARKAGADFIYLVSVQEPDWRGSLCYNITAELYRYKKD
;
A
#
# COMPACT_ATOMS: atom_id res chain seq x y z
N MET A 1 -42.16 23.16 -32.14
CA MET A 1 -42.31 22.04 -31.16
C MET A 1 -41.33 20.88 -31.39
N ARG A 2 -41.06 20.46 -32.61
CA ARG A 2 -40.09 19.35 -32.86
C ARG A 2 -38.62 19.67 -32.46
N THR A 3 -38.18 20.91 -32.68
CA THR A 3 -36.83 21.36 -32.36
C THR A 3 -36.57 21.50 -30.86
N ILE A 4 -37.57 21.90 -30.07
CA ILE A 4 -37.47 22.04 -28.62
C ILE A 4 -37.33 20.67 -27.94
N ASN A 5 -38.07 19.67 -28.43
CA ASN A 5 -37.98 18.30 -27.91
C ASN A 5 -36.57 17.68 -28.19
N LEU A 6 -35.98 17.99 -29.34
CA LEU A 6 -34.64 17.51 -29.68
C LEU A 6 -33.55 18.07 -28.76
N ILE A 7 -33.67 19.35 -28.42
CA ILE A 7 -32.72 20.02 -27.50
C ILE A 7 -32.85 19.48 -26.08
N ILE A 8 -34.06 19.21 -25.61
CA ILE A 8 -34.30 18.64 -24.28
C ILE A 8 -33.72 17.22 -24.19
N VAL A 9 -33.90 16.40 -25.22
CA VAL A 9 -33.31 15.04 -25.27
C VAL A 9 -31.80 15.09 -25.33
N LEU A 10 -31.20 16.03 -26.07
CA LEU A 10 -29.76 16.19 -26.15
C LEU A 10 -29.16 16.67 -24.82
N CYS A 11 -29.82 17.59 -24.10
CA CYS A 11 -29.41 18.03 -22.77
C CYS A 11 -29.56 16.93 -21.71
N ALA A 12 -30.59 16.08 -21.81
CA ALA A 12 -30.77 14.95 -20.89
C ALA A 12 -29.69 13.87 -21.08
N LEU A 13 -29.17 13.69 -22.30
CA LEU A 13 -28.15 12.71 -22.60
C LEU A 13 -26.75 13.11 -22.06
N THR A 14 -26.47 14.41 -21.86
CA THR A 14 -25.21 14.91 -21.32
C THR A 14 -25.11 14.82 -19.81
N LEU A 15 -26.21 14.57 -19.10
CA LEU A 15 -26.23 14.44 -17.63
C LEU A 15 -25.91 13.03 -17.13
N ILE A 16 -25.69 12.05 -17.99
CA ILE A 16 -25.43 10.66 -17.63
C ILE A 16 -23.93 10.31 -17.88
N LEU A 17 -23.04 11.28 -17.80
CA LEU A 17 -21.63 10.94 -17.69
C LEU A 17 -21.35 10.59 -16.22
N PRO A 18 -21.13 9.31 -15.89
CA PRO A 18 -20.64 8.97 -14.57
C PRO A 18 -19.26 9.63 -14.44
N SER A 19 -19.19 10.65 -13.60
CA SER A 19 -17.92 11.20 -13.16
C SER A 19 -17.25 10.11 -12.33
N CYS A 20 -16.65 9.11 -12.99
CA CYS A 20 -15.74 8.17 -12.36
C CYS A 20 -14.52 8.94 -11.89
N LYS A 21 -14.59 9.48 -10.69
CA LYS A 21 -13.38 9.81 -9.94
C LYS A 21 -12.69 8.49 -9.65
N HIS A 22 -11.84 8.06 -10.56
CA HIS A 22 -10.93 6.95 -10.35
C HIS A 22 -9.93 7.40 -9.28
N LEU A 23 -10.26 7.13 -8.02
CA LEU A 23 -9.29 7.22 -6.95
C LEU A 23 -8.26 6.12 -7.19
N THR A 24 -7.00 6.51 -7.30
CA THR A 24 -5.89 5.58 -7.48
C THR A 24 -5.77 4.71 -6.23
N GLU A 25 -5.63 3.41 -6.40
CA GLU A 25 -5.36 2.52 -5.28
C GLU A 25 -3.93 2.70 -4.79
N LEU A 26 -3.72 2.41 -3.50
CA LEU A 26 -2.41 2.46 -2.88
C LEU A 26 -1.44 1.51 -3.59
N LYS A 27 -0.33 2.05 -4.09
CA LYS A 27 0.70 1.22 -4.73
C LYS A 27 1.49 0.44 -3.71
N LYS A 28 1.79 -0.80 -4.07
CA LYS A 28 2.70 -1.65 -3.32
C LYS A 28 3.67 -2.35 -4.28
N ILE A 29 4.90 -2.48 -3.85
CA ILE A 29 5.94 -3.26 -4.54
C ILE A 29 6.41 -4.31 -3.55
N VAL A 30 6.30 -5.57 -3.94
CA VAL A 30 6.67 -6.71 -3.09
C VAL A 30 7.74 -7.50 -3.81
N ALA A 31 8.87 -7.69 -3.16
CA ALA A 31 9.96 -8.53 -3.63
C ALA A 31 10.23 -9.63 -2.59
N VAL A 32 9.90 -10.86 -2.94
CA VAL A 32 10.11 -12.03 -2.08
C VAL A 32 11.18 -12.92 -2.71
N ASN A 33 12.27 -13.14 -1.99
CA ASN A 33 13.40 -13.94 -2.45
C ASN A 33 13.23 -15.42 -2.11
N TYR A 34 12.47 -15.72 -1.05
CA TYR A 34 12.22 -17.07 -0.56
C TYR A 34 10.74 -17.22 -0.24
N HIS A 35 10.13 -18.28 -0.77
CA HIS A 35 8.74 -18.60 -0.53
C HIS A 35 8.60 -19.58 0.63
N TYR A 36 7.95 -19.11 1.69
CA TYR A 36 7.59 -19.92 2.85
C TYR A 36 6.06 -20.01 2.96
N PRO A 37 5.55 -21.04 3.66
CA PRO A 37 4.11 -21.10 3.92
C PRO A 37 3.63 -19.84 4.65
N PRO A 38 2.45 -19.31 4.29
CA PRO A 38 1.89 -18.15 4.97
C PRO A 38 1.76 -18.35 6.48
N THR A 39 1.98 -17.26 7.22
CA THR A 39 1.77 -17.23 8.67
C THR A 39 0.42 -16.58 9.00
N THR A 40 -0.22 -17.04 10.09
CA THR A 40 -1.51 -16.51 10.57
C THR A 40 -1.37 -15.74 11.87
N GLY A 41 -0.18 -15.69 12.44
CA GLY A 41 0.09 -15.05 13.73
C GLY A 41 0.23 -13.53 13.64
N VAL A 42 0.47 -12.94 14.80
CA VAL A 42 0.87 -11.54 14.92
C VAL A 42 2.26 -11.38 14.33
N ILE A 43 2.46 -10.34 13.55
CA ILE A 43 3.76 -9.96 13.00
C ILE A 43 4.37 -8.91 13.92
N ASP A 44 5.55 -9.18 14.43
CA ASP A 44 6.31 -8.21 15.20
C ASP A 44 6.89 -7.13 14.28
N VAL A 45 6.92 -5.90 14.75
CA VAL A 45 7.42 -4.75 13.97
C VAL A 45 8.58 -4.10 14.69
N TYR A 46 9.75 -4.15 14.06
CA TYR A 46 10.96 -3.46 14.49
C TYR A 46 11.06 -2.10 13.79
N GLN A 47 11.34 -1.08 14.57
CA GLN A 47 11.48 0.29 14.07
C GLN A 47 12.90 0.52 13.50
N THR A 48 13.03 1.51 12.63
CA THR A 48 14.33 1.94 12.12
C THR A 48 15.33 2.21 13.25
N GLY A 49 16.50 1.59 13.15
CA GLY A 49 17.57 1.71 14.14
C GLY A 49 17.47 0.77 15.34
N GLN A 50 16.39 0.00 15.47
CA GLN A 50 16.33 -1.07 16.49
C GLN A 50 17.27 -2.22 16.12
N GLN A 51 17.90 -2.79 17.13
CA GLN A 51 18.72 -3.99 16.95
C GLN A 51 17.83 -5.19 16.59
N LEU A 52 18.19 -5.88 15.53
CA LEU A 52 17.50 -7.09 15.11
C LEU A 52 18.01 -8.31 15.90
N PRO A 53 17.16 -9.34 16.06
CA PRO A 53 17.58 -10.60 16.66
C PRO A 53 18.68 -11.29 15.86
N GLU A 54 19.41 -12.18 16.53
CA GLU A 54 20.34 -13.10 15.88
C GLU A 54 19.58 -14.25 15.21
N ASN A 55 20.28 -15.02 14.39
CA ASN A 55 19.72 -16.21 13.70
C ASN A 55 18.47 -15.92 12.86
N ILE A 56 18.55 -14.88 12.05
CA ILE A 56 17.49 -14.48 11.14
C ILE A 56 17.89 -14.61 9.68
N ILE A 57 16.91 -14.67 8.81
CA ILE A 57 17.08 -14.59 7.38
C ILE A 57 16.12 -13.54 6.81
N ARG A 58 16.65 -12.67 5.96
CA ARG A 58 15.83 -11.74 5.18
C ARG A 58 15.19 -12.49 4.03
N ILE A 59 13.86 -12.48 3.97
CA ILE A 59 13.11 -13.22 2.95
C ILE A 59 12.54 -12.32 1.85
N GLY A 60 12.48 -11.03 2.08
CA GLY A 60 11.95 -10.10 1.09
C GLY A 60 11.89 -8.67 1.57
N SER A 61 11.19 -7.86 0.78
CA SER A 61 10.88 -6.45 1.10
C SER A 61 9.54 -6.05 0.55
N VAL A 62 8.93 -5.06 1.19
CA VAL A 62 7.69 -4.44 0.75
C VAL A 62 7.87 -2.92 0.78
N VAL A 63 7.48 -2.27 -0.29
CA VAL A 63 7.38 -0.81 -0.37
C VAL A 63 5.93 -0.47 -0.62
N VAL A 64 5.37 0.36 0.25
CA VAL A 64 3.98 0.83 0.15
C VAL A 64 3.98 2.34 0.15
N GLY A 65 3.21 2.93 -0.75
CA GLY A 65 3.06 4.37 -0.85
C GLY A 65 2.80 4.83 -2.27
N GLU A 66 2.71 6.13 -2.42
CA GLU A 66 2.56 6.80 -3.71
C GLU A 66 3.46 8.03 -3.73
N SER A 67 4.10 8.27 -4.84
CA SER A 67 4.88 9.49 -5.05
C SER A 67 4.05 10.56 -5.75
N GLY A 68 4.14 11.80 -5.27
CA GLY A 68 3.48 12.95 -5.86
C GLY A 68 2.15 13.30 -5.20
N LEU A 69 1.41 14.17 -5.87
CA LEU A 69 0.16 14.76 -5.38
C LEU A 69 -1.09 14.08 -5.96
N THR A 70 -0.95 12.84 -6.45
CA THR A 70 -2.07 12.06 -6.98
C THR A 70 -3.00 11.65 -5.85
N PRO A 71 -4.31 11.93 -5.94
CA PRO A 71 -5.25 11.50 -4.92
C PRO A 71 -5.31 9.98 -4.84
N VAL A 72 -5.01 9.44 -3.67
CA VAL A 72 -5.13 8.01 -3.35
C VAL A 72 -6.30 7.84 -2.40
N LYS A 73 -7.05 6.76 -2.54
CA LYS A 73 -8.26 6.49 -1.79
C LYS A 73 -8.03 6.49 -0.28
N ASP A 74 -6.99 5.83 0.16
CA ASP A 74 -6.57 5.79 1.55
C ASP A 74 -5.09 5.39 1.63
N CYS A 75 -4.27 6.25 2.22
CA CYS A 75 -2.85 6.03 2.38
C CYS A 75 -2.33 6.54 3.73
N THR A 76 -3.15 6.40 4.76
CA THR A 76 -2.76 6.66 6.15
C THR A 76 -1.68 5.67 6.59
N TYR A 77 -1.00 6.00 7.69
CA TYR A 77 0.00 5.12 8.29
C TYR A 77 -0.57 3.72 8.58
N GLU A 78 -1.76 3.67 9.15
CA GLU A 78 -2.44 2.42 9.52
C GLU A 78 -2.75 1.55 8.30
N VAL A 79 -3.21 2.16 7.21
CA VAL A 79 -3.50 1.44 5.96
C VAL A 79 -2.23 0.91 5.32
N CYS A 80 -1.16 1.72 5.27
CA CYS A 80 0.13 1.30 4.77
C CYS A 80 0.71 0.15 5.59
N MET A 81 0.68 0.24 6.92
CA MET A 81 1.18 -0.81 7.81
C MET A 81 0.37 -2.10 7.68
N ARG A 82 -0.96 -2.02 7.63
CA ARG A 82 -1.81 -3.20 7.41
C ARG A 82 -1.47 -3.90 6.10
N THR A 83 -1.26 -3.13 5.04
CA THR A 83 -0.85 -3.67 3.74
C THR A 83 0.49 -4.39 3.83
N ILE A 84 1.47 -3.82 4.53
CA ILE A 84 2.79 -4.44 4.73
C ILE A 84 2.66 -5.74 5.55
N GLU A 85 1.90 -5.71 6.64
CA GLU A 85 1.67 -6.89 7.47
C GLU A 85 0.97 -8.02 6.72
N ASP A 86 0.00 -7.71 5.87
CA ASP A 86 -0.69 -8.70 5.05
C ASP A 86 0.26 -9.36 4.04
N GLU A 87 1.13 -8.58 3.40
CA GLU A 87 2.15 -9.12 2.50
C GLU A 87 3.22 -9.92 3.27
N ALA A 88 3.60 -9.49 4.47
CA ALA A 88 4.50 -10.23 5.34
C ALA A 88 3.93 -11.61 5.72
N ARG A 89 2.65 -11.67 6.10
CA ARG A 89 1.97 -12.94 6.39
C ARG A 89 1.93 -13.86 5.18
N LYS A 90 1.60 -13.34 3.99
CA LYS A 90 1.60 -14.11 2.74
C LYS A 90 2.98 -14.67 2.40
N ALA A 91 4.04 -13.91 2.65
CA ALA A 91 5.41 -14.34 2.42
C ALA A 91 5.92 -15.32 3.48
N GLY A 92 5.20 -15.50 4.59
CA GLY A 92 5.60 -16.35 5.71
C GLY A 92 6.67 -15.69 6.60
N ALA A 93 6.66 -14.37 6.71
CA ALA A 93 7.54 -13.63 7.63
C ALA A 93 7.13 -13.84 9.09
N ASP A 94 8.12 -13.82 9.98
CA ASP A 94 7.90 -13.82 11.42
C ASP A 94 7.88 -12.37 11.96
N PHE A 95 8.63 -11.47 11.34
CA PHE A 95 8.62 -10.06 11.69
C PHE A 95 9.00 -9.15 10.53
N ILE A 96 8.75 -7.86 10.73
CA ILE A 96 9.01 -6.76 9.79
C ILE A 96 10.03 -5.82 10.42
N TYR A 97 10.98 -5.32 9.63
CA TYR A 97 11.84 -4.21 9.99
C TYR A 97 11.53 -3.01 9.10
N LEU A 98 11.17 -1.89 9.70
CA LEU A 98 10.90 -0.65 8.99
C LEU A 98 12.23 0.04 8.65
N VAL A 99 12.58 0.03 7.37
CA VAL A 99 13.79 0.67 6.85
C VAL A 99 13.61 2.18 6.80
N SER A 100 12.47 2.64 6.29
CA SER A 100 12.12 4.05 6.25
C SER A 100 10.62 4.26 6.35
N VAL A 101 10.24 5.33 7.02
CA VAL A 101 8.87 5.83 7.10
C VAL A 101 8.91 7.31 6.73
N GLN A 102 8.30 7.66 5.60
CA GLN A 102 8.15 9.03 5.16
C GLN A 102 6.72 9.49 5.38
N GLU A 103 6.55 10.50 6.17
CA GLU A 103 5.26 11.13 6.43
C GLU A 103 4.78 11.94 5.20
N PRO A 104 3.47 12.15 5.06
CA PRO A 104 2.93 13.02 4.03
C PRO A 104 3.55 14.42 4.09
N ASP A 105 3.99 14.92 2.94
CA ASP A 105 4.47 16.29 2.77
C ASP A 105 3.87 16.85 1.49
N TRP A 106 3.20 18.01 1.59
CA TRP A 106 2.58 18.68 0.46
C TRP A 106 3.54 19.02 -0.70
N ARG A 107 4.85 18.97 -0.44
CA ARG A 107 5.91 19.21 -1.45
C ARG A 107 6.30 17.96 -2.22
N GLY A 108 6.03 16.78 -1.70
CA GLY A 108 6.46 15.52 -2.28
C GLY A 108 5.33 14.53 -2.48
N SER A 109 4.71 14.08 -1.41
CA SER A 109 3.63 13.08 -1.46
C SER A 109 2.60 13.34 -0.39
N LEU A 110 1.33 13.21 -0.73
CA LEU A 110 0.21 13.30 0.22
C LEU A 110 0.00 12.00 1.02
N CYS A 111 0.76 10.96 0.71
CA CYS A 111 0.67 9.64 1.31
C CYS A 111 1.89 9.35 2.19
N TYR A 112 1.69 8.47 3.17
CA TYR A 112 2.80 7.78 3.79
C TYR A 112 3.52 6.93 2.75
N ASN A 113 4.87 6.92 2.81
CA ASN A 113 5.70 6.02 2.03
C ASN A 113 6.55 5.21 3.00
N ILE A 114 6.36 3.91 3.02
CA ILE A 114 6.98 3.01 3.97
C ILE A 114 7.73 1.92 3.21
N THR A 115 9.01 1.76 3.55
CA THR A 115 9.83 0.65 3.08
C THR A 115 10.09 -0.29 4.26
N ALA A 116 9.78 -1.54 4.08
CA ALA A 116 9.96 -2.59 5.08
C ALA A 116 10.72 -3.78 4.51
N GLU A 117 11.50 -4.41 5.35
CA GLU A 117 12.12 -5.71 5.08
C GLU A 117 11.42 -6.80 5.88
N LEU A 118 11.31 -7.98 5.28
CA LEU A 118 10.64 -9.15 5.81
C LEU A 118 11.66 -10.18 6.28
N TYR A 119 11.50 -10.67 7.49
CA TYR A 119 12.45 -11.58 8.12
C TYR A 119 11.77 -12.82 8.70
N ARG A 120 12.55 -13.89 8.78
CA ARG A 120 12.21 -15.11 9.53
C ARG A 120 13.32 -15.45 10.50
N TYR A 121 12.94 -16.12 11.61
CA TYR A 121 13.89 -16.83 12.42
C TYR A 121 14.35 -18.09 11.69
N LYS A 122 15.65 -18.35 11.70
CA LYS A 122 16.17 -19.63 11.25
C LYS A 122 15.72 -20.69 12.26
N LYS A 123 15.09 -21.73 11.74
CA LYS A 123 14.84 -22.94 12.54
C LYS A 123 16.10 -23.79 12.49
N ASP A 124 16.61 -24.13 13.65
CA ASP A 124 17.70 -25.11 13.80
C ASP A 124 17.26 -26.47 13.30
#